data_c952b3fd94015ca146f4754367e4b6e4
#
_entry.id   c952b3fd94015ca146f4754367e4b6e4
#
_cell.length_a   1.000
_cell.length_b   1.000
_cell.length_c   1.000
_cell.angle_alpha   90.00
_cell.angle_beta   90.00
_cell.angle_gamma   90.00
#
_symmetry.space_group_name_H-M   'P 1'
#
loop_
_entity.id
_entity.type
_entity.pdbx_description
1 polymer ?
#
loop_
_entity_poly.entity_id
_entity_poly.type
_entity_poly.pdbx_seq_one_letter_code
_entity_poly.pdbx_strand_id
1 'polypeptide(L)'
;LTDILCASSATVIVSGTELTDRLLSALSFEQGNGGRILGLAVFAIFILFLMSMRALAVSGRNTRQLSAVLEGIASEQFRAEGHRKTFRNRIAIVIPAYNEADNIGYVIDQIPAEVCGLPTATLVVDDGSRDGTEEVAEAHGAVVARHVINRGGGAALRTGYRLMVDSEAAIVVTLDADGQ
;
A
#
# COMPACT_ATOMS: atom_id res chain seq x y z
N LEU A 1 -3.82 -37.63 -39.37
CA LEU A 1 -3.72 -36.75 -38.18
C LEU A 1 -3.11 -35.40 -38.54
N THR A 2 -2.17 -35.34 -39.48
CA THR A 2 -1.52 -34.13 -39.97
C THR A 2 -2.45 -33.18 -40.73
N ASP A 3 -3.39 -33.74 -41.48
CA ASP A 3 -4.33 -32.96 -42.30
C ASP A 3 -5.42 -32.26 -41.47
N ILE A 4 -5.79 -32.83 -40.32
CA ILE A 4 -6.77 -32.22 -39.40
C ILE A 4 -6.18 -31.01 -38.66
N LEU A 5 -4.90 -31.07 -38.29
CA LEU A 5 -4.19 -29.96 -37.64
C LEU A 5 -3.96 -28.78 -38.60
N CYS A 6 -3.70 -29.07 -39.89
CA CYS A 6 -3.52 -28.03 -40.89
C CYS A 6 -4.84 -27.31 -41.22
N ALA A 7 -5.96 -28.04 -41.29
CA ALA A 7 -7.28 -27.47 -41.51
C ALA A 7 -7.75 -26.61 -40.34
N SER A 8 -7.45 -27.02 -39.09
CA SER A 8 -7.77 -26.24 -37.88
C SER A 8 -7.00 -24.91 -37.83
N SER A 9 -5.70 -24.94 -38.16
CA SER A 9 -4.87 -23.75 -38.20
C SER A 9 -5.29 -22.76 -39.28
N ALA A 10 -5.62 -23.27 -40.48
CA ALA A 10 -6.10 -22.46 -41.60
C ALA A 10 -7.46 -21.80 -41.27
N THR A 11 -8.37 -22.54 -40.63
CA THR A 11 -9.69 -22.01 -40.22
C THR A 11 -9.57 -20.93 -39.18
N VAL A 12 -8.66 -21.07 -38.22
CA VAL A 12 -8.40 -20.03 -37.19
C VAL A 12 -7.76 -18.77 -37.81
N ILE A 13 -6.85 -18.96 -38.77
CA ILE A 13 -6.21 -17.83 -39.47
C ILE A 13 -7.24 -17.11 -40.37
N VAL A 14 -8.08 -17.85 -41.11
CA VAL A 14 -9.12 -17.26 -41.96
C VAL A 14 -10.18 -16.53 -41.12
N SER A 15 -10.59 -17.07 -39.98
CA SER A 15 -11.53 -16.38 -39.10
C SER A 15 -10.91 -15.13 -38.47
N GLY A 16 -9.62 -15.13 -38.20
CA GLY A 16 -8.88 -13.96 -37.70
C GLY A 16 -8.80 -12.87 -38.75
N THR A 17 -8.54 -13.17 -40.02
CA THR A 17 -8.50 -12.19 -41.11
C THR A 17 -9.89 -11.66 -41.44
N GLU A 18 -10.94 -12.49 -41.46
CA GLU A 18 -12.31 -12.00 -41.63
C GLU A 18 -12.76 -11.05 -40.51
N LEU A 19 -12.37 -11.30 -39.24
CA LEU A 19 -12.66 -10.45 -38.13
C LEU A 19 -11.92 -9.12 -38.25
N THR A 20 -10.65 -9.17 -38.64
CA THR A 20 -9.85 -7.95 -38.88
C THR A 20 -10.37 -7.15 -40.07
N ASP A 21 -10.79 -7.81 -41.16
CA ASP A 21 -11.38 -7.16 -42.33
C ASP A 21 -12.73 -6.52 -42.02
N ARG A 22 -13.57 -7.17 -41.21
CA ARG A 22 -14.83 -6.60 -40.72
C ARG A 22 -14.60 -5.40 -39.76
N LEU A 23 -13.61 -5.50 -38.86
CA LEU A 23 -13.23 -4.37 -38.01
C LEU A 23 -12.64 -3.22 -38.83
N LEU A 24 -11.77 -3.53 -39.82
CA LEU A 24 -11.22 -2.52 -40.70
C LEU A 24 -12.30 -1.91 -41.62
N SER A 25 -13.26 -2.68 -42.10
CA SER A 25 -14.38 -2.16 -42.90
C SER A 25 -15.37 -1.37 -42.05
N ALA A 26 -15.62 -1.76 -40.80
CA ALA A 26 -16.43 -0.97 -39.84
C ALA A 26 -15.75 0.34 -39.43
N LEU A 27 -14.39 0.37 -39.46
CA LEU A 27 -13.59 1.57 -39.23
C LEU A 27 -13.25 2.33 -40.53
N SER A 28 -13.52 1.73 -41.72
CA SER A 28 -13.42 2.39 -43.03
C SER A 28 -14.61 3.32 -43.24
N PHE A 29 -14.46 4.51 -42.75
CA PHE A 29 -15.35 5.59 -43.15
C PHE A 29 -15.21 5.81 -44.65
N GLU A 30 -16.36 5.95 -45.29
CA GLU A 30 -16.54 6.22 -46.72
C GLU A 30 -15.60 7.32 -47.25
N GLN A 31 -15.20 7.19 -48.49
CA GLN A 31 -14.14 7.88 -49.21
C GLN A 31 -14.14 9.43 -49.08
N GLY A 32 -13.60 9.90 -47.94
CA GLY A 32 -13.26 11.32 -47.74
C GLY A 32 -12.11 11.44 -46.74
N ASN A 33 -11.21 12.41 -46.97
CA ASN A 33 -10.04 12.64 -46.12
C ASN A 33 -10.36 12.81 -44.61
N GLY A 34 -11.56 13.21 -44.26
CA GLY A 34 -12.03 13.38 -42.88
C GLY A 34 -12.19 12.06 -42.09
N GLY A 35 -12.66 10.99 -42.73
CA GLY A 35 -12.90 9.68 -42.07
C GLY A 35 -11.60 8.99 -41.65
N ARG A 36 -10.55 9.12 -42.47
CA ARG A 36 -9.23 8.54 -42.14
C ARG A 36 -8.58 9.22 -40.95
N ILE A 37 -8.71 10.53 -40.85
CA ILE A 37 -8.19 11.32 -39.73
C ILE A 37 -8.92 10.95 -38.44
N LEU A 38 -10.24 10.80 -38.48
CA LEU A 38 -11.06 10.41 -37.33
C LEU A 38 -10.72 8.99 -36.85
N GLY A 39 -10.56 8.03 -37.79
CA GLY A 39 -10.16 6.66 -37.46
C GLY A 39 -8.79 6.58 -36.81
N LEU A 40 -7.79 7.32 -37.33
CA LEU A 40 -6.47 7.42 -36.70
C LEU A 40 -6.53 8.08 -35.33
N ALA A 41 -7.36 9.11 -35.14
CA ALA A 41 -7.53 9.76 -33.84
C ALA A 41 -8.14 8.80 -32.81
N VAL A 42 -9.19 8.06 -33.16
CA VAL A 42 -9.82 7.05 -32.28
C VAL A 42 -8.82 5.96 -31.91
N PHE A 43 -8.05 5.47 -32.89
CA PHE A 43 -7.02 4.48 -32.63
C PHE A 43 -5.91 5.00 -31.73
N ALA A 44 -5.46 6.25 -31.94
CA ALA A 44 -4.46 6.88 -31.06
C ALA A 44 -4.99 7.06 -29.63
N ILE A 45 -6.23 7.48 -29.46
CA ILE A 45 -6.88 7.59 -28.15
C ILE A 45 -6.95 6.23 -27.46
N PHE A 46 -7.28 5.16 -28.19
CA PHE A 46 -7.34 3.81 -27.65
C PHE A 46 -5.94 3.32 -27.19
N ILE A 47 -4.90 3.57 -27.99
CA ILE A 47 -3.51 3.26 -27.60
C ILE A 47 -3.11 4.07 -26.36
N LEU A 48 -3.40 5.36 -26.29
CA LEU A 48 -3.13 6.20 -25.12
C LEU A 48 -3.86 5.70 -23.88
N PHE A 49 -5.11 5.28 -24.03
CA PHE A 49 -5.88 4.67 -22.94
C PHE A 49 -5.23 3.39 -22.41
N LEU A 50 -4.82 2.47 -23.31
CA LEU A 50 -4.11 1.26 -22.92
C LEU A 50 -2.77 1.55 -22.24
N MET A 51 -2.01 2.53 -22.75
CA MET A 51 -0.76 2.96 -22.13
C MET A 51 -0.98 3.56 -20.76
N SER A 52 -2.03 4.39 -20.59
CA SER A 52 -2.43 4.96 -19.32
C SER A 52 -2.81 3.88 -18.29
N MET A 53 -3.62 2.90 -18.71
CA MET A 53 -3.98 1.78 -17.85
C MET A 53 -2.76 0.93 -17.43
N ARG A 54 -1.82 0.71 -18.35
CA ARG A 54 -0.55 0.04 -18.00
C ARG A 54 0.30 0.86 -17.05
N ALA A 55 0.42 2.16 -17.26
CA ALA A 55 1.19 3.04 -16.38
C ALA A 55 0.62 3.04 -14.95
N LEU A 56 -0.69 3.11 -14.79
CA LEU A 56 -1.36 3.00 -13.49
C LEU A 56 -1.10 1.64 -12.81
N ALA A 57 -1.18 0.54 -13.57
CA ALA A 57 -0.93 -0.80 -13.04
C ALA A 57 0.52 -1.01 -12.60
N VAL A 58 1.49 -0.48 -13.34
CA VAL A 58 2.93 -0.53 -12.99
C VAL A 58 3.22 0.35 -11.78
N SER A 59 2.66 1.55 -11.72
CA SER A 59 2.82 2.48 -10.60
C SER A 59 2.39 1.83 -9.27
N GLY A 60 1.23 1.16 -9.24
CA GLY A 60 0.75 0.48 -8.05
C GLY A 60 1.62 -0.70 -7.57
N ARG A 61 2.32 -1.38 -8.48
CA ARG A 61 3.27 -2.46 -8.12
C ARG A 61 4.54 -1.91 -7.49
N ASN A 62 5.11 -0.86 -8.06
CA ASN A 62 6.34 -0.24 -7.55
C ASN A 62 6.13 0.33 -6.14
N THR A 63 4.99 0.95 -5.89
CA THR A 63 4.64 1.49 -4.56
C THR A 63 4.56 0.38 -3.51
N ARG A 64 3.99 -0.79 -3.84
CA ARG A 64 3.91 -1.93 -2.91
C ARG A 64 5.28 -2.52 -2.58
N GLN A 65 6.16 -2.65 -3.56
CA GLN A 65 7.52 -3.17 -3.34
C GLN A 65 8.35 -2.23 -2.46
N LEU A 66 8.30 -0.92 -2.75
CA LEU A 66 8.96 0.09 -1.92
C LEU A 66 8.41 0.09 -0.49
N SER A 67 7.09 -0.02 -0.34
CA SER A 67 6.43 -0.15 0.96
C SER A 67 6.94 -1.35 1.77
N ALA A 68 7.10 -2.50 1.14
CA ALA A 68 7.58 -3.71 1.83
C ALA A 68 9.04 -3.57 2.32
N VAL A 69 9.90 -2.91 1.54
CA VAL A 69 11.29 -2.64 1.94
C VAL A 69 11.34 -1.68 3.13
N LEU A 70 10.56 -0.60 3.08
CA LEU A 70 10.51 0.39 4.16
C LEU A 70 9.94 -0.19 5.47
N GLU A 71 8.92 -1.05 5.38
CA GLU A 71 8.42 -1.81 6.54
C GLU A 71 9.48 -2.76 7.09
N GLY A 72 10.27 -3.38 6.21
CA GLY A 72 11.38 -4.24 6.60
C GLY A 72 12.41 -3.49 7.44
N ILE A 73 12.78 -2.28 7.05
CA ILE A 73 13.77 -1.46 7.78
C ILE A 73 13.25 -1.11 9.18
N ALA A 74 12.02 -0.59 9.30
CA ALA A 74 11.44 -0.26 10.60
C ALA A 74 11.33 -1.50 11.51
N SER A 75 10.97 -2.66 10.94
CA SER A 75 10.88 -3.92 11.69
C SER A 75 12.24 -4.42 12.16
N GLU A 76 13.27 -4.27 11.34
CA GLU A 76 14.64 -4.70 11.69
C GLU A 76 15.22 -3.81 12.79
N GLN A 77 15.02 -2.49 12.70
CA GLN A 77 15.42 -1.54 13.74
C GLN A 77 14.73 -1.85 15.07
N PHE A 78 13.43 -2.03 15.09
CA PHE A 78 12.65 -2.41 16.26
C PHE A 78 13.15 -3.71 16.92
N ARG A 79 13.56 -4.70 16.10
CA ARG A 79 14.13 -5.96 16.59
C ARG A 79 15.52 -5.79 17.17
N ALA A 80 16.37 -4.99 16.50
CA ALA A 80 17.74 -4.74 16.92
C ALA A 80 17.79 -4.05 18.29
N GLU A 81 16.86 -3.14 18.56
CA GLU A 81 16.70 -2.44 19.83
C GLU A 81 16.13 -3.31 20.96
N GLY A 82 15.69 -4.51 20.65
CA GLY A 82 15.22 -5.49 21.65
C GLY A 82 13.81 -5.23 22.19
N HIS A 83 13.04 -4.34 21.58
CA HIS A 83 11.72 -3.91 22.03
C HIS A 83 10.63 -5.01 22.04
N ARG A 84 10.85 -6.13 21.33
CA ARG A 84 9.93 -7.28 21.31
C ARG A 84 9.54 -7.76 22.72
N LYS A 85 10.49 -7.78 23.66
CA LYS A 85 10.26 -8.26 25.03
C LYS A 85 9.31 -7.36 25.82
N THR A 86 9.26 -6.07 25.48
CA THR A 86 8.41 -5.08 26.14
C THR A 86 6.92 -5.37 25.95
N PHE A 87 6.55 -6.00 24.84
CA PHE A 87 5.14 -6.23 24.48
C PHE A 87 4.65 -7.65 24.76
N ARG A 88 5.56 -8.57 25.07
CA ARG A 88 5.21 -9.97 25.29
C ARG A 88 4.24 -10.14 26.46
N ASN A 89 3.11 -10.82 26.20
CA ASN A 89 2.03 -11.06 27.17
C ASN A 89 1.44 -9.77 27.79
N ARG A 90 1.48 -8.65 27.06
CA ARG A 90 0.90 -7.37 27.46
C ARG A 90 -0.22 -6.94 26.51
N ILE A 91 -0.99 -5.97 26.94
CA ILE A 91 -1.87 -5.21 26.04
C ILE A 91 -1.00 -4.17 25.33
N ALA A 92 -0.81 -4.36 24.03
CA ALA A 92 -0.08 -3.43 23.19
C ALA A 92 -1.04 -2.36 22.66
N ILE A 93 -0.74 -1.09 22.91
CA ILE A 93 -1.51 0.04 22.41
C ILE A 93 -0.73 0.64 21.25
N VAL A 94 -1.28 0.55 20.05
CA VAL A 94 -0.66 1.04 18.82
C VAL A 94 -1.27 2.37 18.43
N ILE A 95 -0.42 3.39 18.33
CA ILE A 95 -0.80 4.76 18.00
C ILE A 95 -0.08 5.16 16.71
N PRO A 96 -0.78 5.28 15.57
CA PRO A 96 -0.20 5.87 14.38
C PRO A 96 -0.11 7.39 14.58
N ALA A 97 1.05 7.99 14.32
CA ALA A 97 1.27 9.42 14.50
C ALA A 97 1.96 10.03 13.28
N TYR A 98 1.57 11.24 12.92
CA TYR A 98 2.23 12.04 11.89
C TYR A 98 2.10 13.53 12.21
N ASN A 99 3.18 14.19 12.64
CA ASN A 99 3.21 15.57 13.10
C ASN A 99 2.20 15.83 14.23
N GLU A 100 2.30 15.04 15.30
CA GLU A 100 1.42 15.09 16.49
C GLU A 100 2.20 15.41 17.77
N ALA A 101 3.33 16.13 17.67
CA ALA A 101 4.16 16.47 18.82
C ALA A 101 3.39 17.19 19.96
N ASP A 102 2.39 18.00 19.59
CA ASP A 102 1.59 18.76 20.55
C ASP A 102 0.59 17.88 21.33
N ASN A 103 0.17 16.74 20.78
CA ASN A 103 -0.92 15.92 21.30
C ASN A 103 -0.44 14.58 21.86
N ILE A 104 0.57 13.97 21.23
CA ILE A 104 0.97 12.58 21.48
C ILE A 104 1.34 12.31 22.94
N GLY A 105 2.02 13.24 23.60
CA GLY A 105 2.39 13.12 25.01
C GLY A 105 1.16 13.02 25.92
N TYR A 106 0.18 13.89 25.70
CA TYR A 106 -1.08 13.86 26.44
C TYR A 106 -1.84 12.54 26.24
N VAL A 107 -1.91 12.03 25.02
CA VAL A 107 -2.57 10.76 24.71
C VAL A 107 -1.90 9.60 25.43
N ILE A 108 -0.55 9.55 25.43
CA ILE A 108 0.20 8.49 26.11
C ILE A 108 -0.04 8.53 27.61
N ASP A 109 -0.05 9.70 28.23
CA ASP A 109 -0.26 9.87 29.67
C ASP A 109 -1.66 9.44 30.15
N GLN A 110 -2.66 9.39 29.27
CA GLN A 110 -4.00 8.92 29.58
C GLN A 110 -4.11 7.37 29.57
N ILE A 111 -3.10 6.66 29.08
CA ILE A 111 -3.13 5.20 28.99
C ILE A 111 -2.89 4.61 30.38
N PRO A 112 -3.82 3.82 30.92
CA PRO A 112 -3.62 3.15 32.20
C PRO A 112 -2.48 2.14 32.13
N ALA A 113 -1.69 2.03 33.19
CA ALA A 113 -0.57 1.08 33.25
C ALA A 113 -1.02 -0.39 33.21
N GLU A 114 -2.28 -0.66 33.56
CA GLU A 114 -2.86 -2.00 33.58
C GLU A 114 -4.34 -1.96 33.22
N VAL A 115 -4.80 -2.93 32.46
CA VAL A 115 -6.23 -3.13 32.12
C VAL A 115 -6.58 -4.61 32.31
N CYS A 116 -7.63 -4.89 33.07
CA CYS A 116 -8.12 -6.25 33.35
C CYS A 116 -7.02 -7.23 33.84
N GLY A 117 -6.07 -6.75 34.67
CA GLY A 117 -4.99 -7.58 35.20
C GLY A 117 -3.82 -7.83 34.23
N LEU A 118 -3.84 -7.19 33.06
CA LEU A 118 -2.73 -7.26 32.10
C LEU A 118 -2.04 -5.88 32.02
N PRO A 119 -0.70 -5.85 32.12
CA PRO A 119 0.03 -4.61 31.96
C PRO A 119 -0.05 -4.11 30.50
N THR A 120 -0.08 -2.80 30.33
CA THR A 120 -0.07 -2.15 29.03
C THR A 120 1.35 -1.82 28.58
N ALA A 121 1.55 -1.65 27.29
CA ALA A 121 2.74 -1.07 26.68
C ALA A 121 2.34 -0.32 25.41
N THR A 122 2.91 0.86 25.20
CA THR A 122 2.56 1.74 24.08
C THR A 122 3.59 1.67 22.99
N LEU A 123 3.12 1.46 21.76
CA LEU A 123 3.88 1.57 20.52
C LEU A 123 3.34 2.77 19.72
N VAL A 124 4.16 3.77 19.53
CA VAL A 124 3.88 4.83 18.56
C VAL A 124 4.53 4.46 17.23
N VAL A 125 3.76 4.46 16.17
CA VAL A 125 4.29 4.32 14.81
C VAL A 125 4.33 5.69 14.16
N ASP A 126 5.50 6.32 14.22
CA ASP A 126 5.74 7.62 13.59
C ASP A 126 5.85 7.47 12.07
N ASP A 127 4.90 8.04 11.34
CA ASP A 127 4.85 7.96 9.87
C ASP A 127 5.70 9.05 9.19
N GLY A 128 6.91 9.26 9.69
CA GLY A 128 7.90 10.18 9.13
C GLY A 128 7.65 11.64 9.51
N SER A 129 7.33 11.92 10.77
CA SER A 129 7.16 13.26 11.31
C SER A 129 8.42 14.12 11.23
N ARG A 130 8.24 15.43 11.33
CA ARG A 130 9.33 16.43 11.29
C ARG A 130 9.26 17.45 12.42
N ASP A 131 8.32 17.28 13.33
CA ASP A 131 7.98 18.23 14.40
C ASP A 131 8.46 17.81 15.78
N GLY A 132 9.15 16.66 15.91
CA GLY A 132 9.59 16.12 17.19
C GLY A 132 8.61 15.14 17.83
N THR A 133 7.64 14.61 17.09
CA THR A 133 6.68 13.61 17.59
C THR A 133 7.37 12.39 18.21
N GLU A 134 8.46 11.89 17.59
CA GLU A 134 9.24 10.74 18.07
C GLU A 134 9.82 11.02 19.46
N GLU A 135 10.51 12.14 19.62
CA GLU A 135 11.19 12.52 20.86
C GLU A 135 10.17 12.73 22.00
N VAL A 136 9.00 13.32 21.70
CA VAL A 136 7.93 13.50 22.69
C VAL A 136 7.36 12.15 23.11
N ALA A 137 7.09 11.24 22.18
CA ALA A 137 6.54 9.94 22.49
C ALA A 137 7.51 9.09 23.37
N GLU A 138 8.80 9.12 23.06
CA GLU A 138 9.83 8.44 23.88
C GLU A 138 9.95 9.04 25.29
N ALA A 139 9.89 10.37 25.41
CA ALA A 139 9.93 11.05 26.70
C ALA A 139 8.75 10.67 27.61
N HIS A 140 7.59 10.31 27.03
CA HIS A 140 6.41 9.81 27.76
C HIS A 140 6.38 8.28 27.89
N GLY A 141 7.48 7.59 27.57
CA GLY A 141 7.67 6.16 27.83
C GLY A 141 7.10 5.21 26.79
N ALA A 142 6.70 5.71 25.63
CA ALA A 142 6.33 4.86 24.50
C ALA A 142 7.57 4.31 23.79
N VAL A 143 7.44 3.13 23.21
CA VAL A 143 8.36 2.62 22.20
C VAL A 143 7.98 3.24 20.86
N VAL A 144 8.95 3.70 20.08
CA VAL A 144 8.68 4.30 18.77
C VAL A 144 9.20 3.39 17.65
N ALA A 145 8.38 3.21 16.62
CA ALA A 145 8.78 2.61 15.35
C ALA A 145 8.61 3.65 14.25
N ARG A 146 9.71 4.06 13.63
CA ARG A 146 9.69 5.17 12.67
C ARG A 146 9.72 4.71 11.22
N HIS A 147 8.86 5.30 10.40
CA HIS A 147 8.96 5.27 8.95
C HIS A 147 9.88 6.38 8.43
N VAL A 148 10.73 6.06 7.47
CA VAL A 148 11.65 7.04 6.85
C VAL A 148 10.88 8.13 6.07
N ILE A 149 9.68 7.80 5.58
CA ILE A 149 8.80 8.69 4.80
C ILE A 149 7.35 8.48 5.20
N ASN A 150 6.53 9.52 5.07
CA ASN A 150 5.09 9.42 5.26
C ASN A 150 4.47 8.48 4.22
N ARG A 151 3.72 7.47 4.70
CA ARG A 151 3.05 6.44 3.92
C ARG A 151 1.55 6.38 4.18
N GLY A 152 1.07 7.23 5.08
CA GLY A 152 -0.30 7.33 5.54
C GLY A 152 -0.63 6.42 6.72
N GLY A 153 -1.60 6.82 7.55
CA GLY A 153 -1.98 6.14 8.79
C GLY A 153 -2.27 4.65 8.63
N GLY A 154 -2.87 4.24 7.51
CA GLY A 154 -3.09 2.81 7.23
C GLY A 154 -1.81 1.99 7.04
N ALA A 155 -0.69 2.60 6.61
CA ALA A 155 0.61 1.93 6.56
C ALA A 155 1.23 1.86 7.96
N ALA A 156 1.12 2.92 8.76
CA ALA A 156 1.56 2.95 10.13
C ALA A 156 0.87 1.86 10.96
N LEU A 157 -0.47 1.75 10.88
CA LEU A 157 -1.22 0.70 11.54
C LEU A 157 -0.78 -0.71 11.14
N ARG A 158 -0.57 -0.98 9.84
CA ARG A 158 -0.08 -2.29 9.38
C ARG A 158 1.29 -2.63 9.96
N THR A 159 2.20 -1.65 10.03
CA THR A 159 3.50 -1.83 10.65
C THR A 159 3.34 -2.16 12.13
N GLY A 160 2.54 -1.39 12.86
CA GLY A 160 2.25 -1.62 14.27
C GLY A 160 1.69 -3.02 14.55
N TYR A 161 0.66 -3.44 13.82
CA TYR A 161 0.09 -4.79 13.97
C TYR A 161 1.13 -5.90 13.71
N ARG A 162 1.93 -5.77 12.66
CA ARG A 162 2.98 -6.74 12.35
C ARG A 162 3.99 -6.85 13.50
N LEU A 163 4.46 -5.71 14.02
CA LEU A 163 5.39 -5.68 15.15
C LEU A 163 4.82 -6.31 16.40
N MET A 164 3.53 -6.09 16.67
CA MET A 164 2.86 -6.65 17.87
C MET A 164 2.61 -8.16 17.74
N VAL A 165 2.25 -8.65 16.57
CA VAL A 165 2.15 -10.10 16.30
C VAL A 165 3.53 -10.76 16.46
N ASP A 166 4.57 -10.17 15.90
CA ASP A 166 5.96 -10.67 16.04
C ASP A 166 6.46 -10.61 17.49
N SER A 167 5.91 -9.73 18.32
CA SER A 167 6.29 -9.56 19.74
C SER A 167 5.47 -10.39 20.72
N GLU A 168 4.54 -11.22 20.23
CA GLU A 168 3.66 -12.06 21.04
C GLU A 168 2.83 -11.24 22.05
N ALA A 169 2.33 -10.07 21.63
CA ALA A 169 1.39 -9.28 22.43
C ALA A 169 0.11 -10.07 22.71
N ALA A 170 -0.43 -9.98 23.92
CA ALA A 170 -1.64 -10.71 24.29
C ALA A 170 -2.89 -10.12 23.60
N ILE A 171 -2.97 -8.80 23.54
CA ILE A 171 -4.07 -8.03 22.93
C ILE A 171 -3.44 -6.82 22.23
N VAL A 172 -3.99 -6.44 21.09
CA VAL A 172 -3.59 -5.22 20.37
C VAL A 172 -4.78 -4.29 20.30
N VAL A 173 -4.61 -3.09 20.78
CA VAL A 173 -5.59 -1.98 20.75
C VAL A 173 -5.02 -0.85 19.95
N THR A 174 -5.84 -0.13 19.22
CA THR A 174 -5.44 1.11 18.53
C THR A 174 -6.10 2.31 19.14
N LEU A 175 -5.33 3.39 19.27
CA LEU A 175 -5.80 4.72 19.61
C LEU A 175 -5.32 5.71 18.55
N ASP A 176 -6.06 6.80 18.36
CA ASP A 176 -5.62 7.90 17.51
C ASP A 176 -4.75 8.87 18.30
N ALA A 177 -3.81 9.54 17.61
CA ALA A 177 -2.84 10.43 18.24
C ALA A 177 -3.40 11.81 18.59
N ASP A 178 -4.59 12.18 18.07
CA ASP A 178 -5.24 13.48 18.21
C ASP A 178 -6.09 13.63 19.48
N GLY A 179 -6.22 12.58 20.29
CA GLY A 179 -6.96 12.57 21.56
C GLY A 179 -8.47 12.62 21.41
N GLN A 180 -9.04 12.33 20.23
CA GLN A 180 -10.48 12.26 19.98
C GLN A 180 -11.05 10.85 20.13
#